data_cac4b3fb6de7963e82c38c9690a64b72
#
_entry.id   cac4b3fb6de7963e82c38c9690a64b72
#
_cell.length_a   1.000
_cell.length_b   1.000
_cell.length_c   1.000
_cell.angle_alpha   90.00
_cell.angle_beta   90.00
_cell.angle_gamma   90.00
#
_symmetry.space_group_name_H-M   'P 1'
#
loop_
_entity.id
_entity.type
_entity.pdbx_description
1 polymer ?
#
loop_
_entity_poly.entity_id
_entity_poly.type
_entity_poly.pdbx_seq_one_letter_code
_entity_poly.pdbx_strand_id
1 'polypeptide(L)'
;MKSYLPFLLAVVLFANHAGAGTLPGPTTNFVQAASPGIVIEGRYAPSSNGIVRLGFCGTVLHLRYHGSQLAMRVNASTDEVYFDIGVDGGEPVRLRAHAGEADYPILHETVAGDHLVEITRRSESWQGTCEVLGFDLGLDGRLLAPPALPVRKMMFIGDSITCGAMTDIRPDDPLKGKTAHDDQTSNARLSYGKILARQLNARCVLVSYGGRGVIRDWQGIRNINNAPQFYELALPDDPSCLWQQNSCEPDAIAICLGTNDFNQGVPDENEFVNAYVEFIRKIRRDSPNALIFLLDSPMLDDANGKAPKRTVLHAYLQEIVAKVNNPQVQLASVSHYAGIPGNGHPTRADHEAIAKELEPQFRQALHW
;
A
#
# COMPACT_ATOMS: atom_id res chain seq x y z
N MET A 1 33.43 9.75 33.72
CA MET A 1 32.98 8.35 33.56
C MET A 1 31.44 8.38 33.52
N LYS A 2 30.85 8.27 32.35
CA LYS A 2 29.39 8.16 32.18
C LYS A 2 29.11 6.69 31.89
N SER A 3 28.41 6.04 32.82
CA SER A 3 27.97 4.66 32.71
C SER A 3 26.83 4.56 31.71
N TYR A 4 27.05 3.87 30.62
CA TYR A 4 25.96 3.43 29.71
C TYR A 4 25.37 2.13 30.26
N LEU A 5 24.12 2.17 30.66
CA LEU A 5 23.31 0.96 30.86
C LEU A 5 22.92 0.40 29.48
N PRO A 6 23.12 -0.89 29.19
CA PRO A 6 22.62 -1.47 27.96
C PRO A 6 21.10 -1.70 28.11
N PHE A 7 20.34 -1.12 27.20
CA PHE A 7 18.94 -1.51 26.98
C PHE A 7 18.94 -2.96 26.47
N LEU A 8 18.40 -3.86 27.26
CA LEU A 8 18.09 -5.22 26.79
C LEU A 8 16.85 -5.13 25.89
N LEU A 9 17.09 -5.23 24.59
CA LEU A 9 16.05 -5.41 23.58
C LEU A 9 15.54 -6.86 23.71
N ALA A 10 14.36 -7.05 24.30
CA ALA A 10 13.71 -8.35 24.33
C ALA A 10 13.13 -8.64 22.94
N VAL A 11 13.90 -9.38 22.12
CA VAL A 11 13.40 -9.95 20.86
C VAL A 11 12.48 -11.12 21.22
N VAL A 12 11.19 -10.94 21.08
CA VAL A 12 10.23 -12.05 21.19
C VAL A 12 10.24 -12.83 19.88
N LEU A 13 10.93 -13.97 19.90
CA LEU A 13 10.87 -14.97 18.83
C LEU A 13 9.51 -15.67 18.91
N PHE A 14 8.59 -15.34 18.02
CA PHE A 14 7.36 -16.12 17.85
C PHE A 14 7.68 -17.42 17.11
N ALA A 15 7.71 -18.52 17.84
CA ALA A 15 7.65 -19.85 17.24
C ALA A 15 6.24 -20.08 16.70
N ASN A 16 6.14 -20.38 15.39
CA ASN A 16 4.90 -20.80 14.75
C ASN A 16 4.42 -22.14 15.37
N HIS A 17 3.56 -22.05 16.36
CA HIS A 17 2.77 -23.19 16.81
C HIS A 17 1.31 -22.94 16.46
N ALA A 18 0.82 -23.67 15.47
CA ALA A 18 -0.60 -23.81 15.19
C ALA A 18 -1.23 -24.59 16.37
N GLY A 19 -1.73 -23.87 17.33
CA GLY A 19 -2.61 -24.37 18.37
C GLY A 19 -3.83 -23.47 18.41
N ALA A 20 -5.02 -24.01 18.13
CA ALA A 20 -6.28 -23.33 18.40
C ALA A 20 -6.37 -23.08 19.90
N GLY A 21 -5.87 -21.93 20.34
CA GLY A 21 -6.07 -21.44 21.68
C GLY A 21 -7.53 -21.06 21.84
N THR A 22 -8.19 -21.59 22.86
CA THR A 22 -9.50 -21.09 23.31
C THR A 22 -9.40 -19.59 23.51
N LEU A 23 -10.28 -18.85 22.81
CA LEU A 23 -10.41 -17.40 22.96
C LEU A 23 -10.55 -17.08 24.47
N PRO A 24 -9.78 -16.14 25.02
CA PRO A 24 -10.05 -15.63 26.36
C PRO A 24 -11.49 -15.10 26.37
N GLY A 25 -12.20 -15.32 27.46
CA GLY A 25 -13.56 -14.79 27.65
C GLY A 25 -13.56 -13.27 27.42
N PRO A 26 -14.73 -12.62 27.26
CA PRO A 26 -14.82 -11.24 26.84
C PRO A 26 -13.97 -10.37 27.79
N THR A 27 -12.85 -9.90 27.26
CA THR A 27 -12.01 -8.94 27.96
C THR A 27 -12.80 -7.64 28.03
N THR A 28 -12.91 -7.06 29.20
CA THR A 28 -13.70 -5.84 29.45
C THR A 28 -13.08 -4.58 28.83
N ASN A 29 -11.96 -4.71 28.08
CA ASN A 29 -11.17 -3.60 27.57
C ASN A 29 -10.90 -3.71 26.05
N PHE A 30 -11.92 -4.12 25.30
CA PHE A 30 -11.89 -4.18 23.85
C PHE A 30 -12.36 -2.85 23.24
N VAL A 31 -11.59 -2.29 22.30
CA VAL A 31 -11.95 -1.11 21.52
C VAL A 31 -12.11 -1.45 20.05
N GLN A 32 -13.12 -0.90 19.40
CA GLN A 32 -13.38 -1.11 17.99
C GLN A 32 -12.32 -0.41 17.11
N ALA A 33 -12.04 -0.95 15.93
CA ALA A 33 -11.02 -0.43 15.01
C ALA A 33 -11.30 1.01 14.53
N ALA A 34 -12.57 1.43 14.47
CA ALA A 34 -12.97 2.79 14.10
C ALA A 34 -13.07 3.74 15.30
N SER A 35 -12.51 3.38 16.47
CA SER A 35 -12.50 4.26 17.64
C SER A 35 -11.72 5.55 17.40
N PRO A 36 -12.15 6.71 17.94
CA PRO A 36 -11.53 8.01 17.68
C PRO A 36 -10.03 8.12 18.04
N GLY A 37 -9.53 7.22 18.89
CA GLY A 37 -8.11 7.12 19.22
C GLY A 37 -7.24 6.42 18.18
N ILE A 38 -7.86 5.88 17.12
CA ILE A 38 -7.17 5.16 16.05
C ILE A 38 -7.29 5.97 14.76
N VAL A 39 -6.16 6.29 14.16
CA VAL A 39 -6.11 7.02 12.87
C VAL A 39 -5.84 6.04 11.74
N ILE A 40 -6.67 6.09 10.70
CA ILE A 40 -6.52 5.24 9.53
C ILE A 40 -5.98 6.09 8.37
N GLU A 41 -4.83 5.68 7.83
CA GLU A 41 -4.22 6.25 6.63
C GLU A 41 -4.38 5.26 5.47
N GLY A 42 -5.09 5.65 4.42
CA GLY A 42 -5.36 4.79 3.27
C GLY A 42 -6.84 4.62 3.00
N ARG A 43 -7.18 3.71 2.08
CA ARG A 43 -8.57 3.37 1.78
C ARG A 43 -9.07 2.24 2.64
N TYR A 44 -10.28 2.41 3.17
CA TYR A 44 -11.00 1.41 3.94
C TYR A 44 -12.50 1.61 3.81
N ALA A 45 -13.27 0.58 4.08
CA ALA A 45 -14.72 0.68 4.17
C ALA A 45 -15.12 0.60 5.65
N PRO A 46 -15.71 1.66 6.23
CA PRO A 46 -16.25 1.61 7.56
C PRO A 46 -17.53 0.78 7.60
N SER A 47 -17.81 0.16 8.72
CA SER A 47 -19.10 -0.47 8.99
C SER A 47 -19.80 0.20 10.17
N SER A 48 -21.13 0.02 10.27
CA SER A 48 -21.95 0.64 11.33
C SER A 48 -21.60 0.17 12.74
N ASN A 49 -20.92 -0.98 12.87
CA ASN A 49 -20.49 -1.57 14.15
C ASN A 49 -19.03 -1.25 14.52
N GLY A 50 -18.41 -0.26 13.86
CA GLY A 50 -17.05 0.19 14.19
C GLY A 50 -15.91 -0.71 13.66
N ILE A 51 -16.23 -1.68 12.81
CA ILE A 51 -15.27 -2.52 12.11
C ILE A 51 -14.67 -1.74 10.92
N VAL A 52 -13.40 -1.99 10.62
CA VAL A 52 -12.68 -1.43 9.48
C VAL A 52 -12.36 -2.53 8.48
N ARG A 53 -12.96 -2.45 7.28
CA ARG A 53 -12.74 -3.41 6.20
C ARG A 53 -11.62 -2.91 5.29
N LEU A 54 -10.63 -3.76 5.04
CA LEU A 54 -9.43 -3.43 4.25
C LEU A 54 -9.34 -4.31 3.00
N GLY A 55 -9.12 -3.68 1.85
CA GLY A 55 -8.93 -4.34 0.55
C GLY A 55 -7.67 -3.85 -0.18
N PHE A 56 -7.34 -2.57 -0.09
CA PHE A 56 -6.13 -2.01 -0.68
C PHE A 56 -4.91 -2.22 0.21
N CYS A 57 -3.75 -2.47 -0.41
CA CYS A 57 -2.46 -2.54 0.27
C CYS A 57 -2.03 -1.16 0.80
N GLY A 58 -1.11 -1.13 1.74
CA GLY A 58 -0.52 0.10 2.27
C GLY A 58 -1.45 0.93 3.16
N THR A 59 -2.66 0.45 3.48
CA THR A 59 -3.50 1.07 4.52
C THR A 59 -2.86 0.82 5.88
N VAL A 60 -2.78 1.88 6.70
CA VAL A 60 -2.12 1.87 8.01
C VAL A 60 -3.12 2.27 9.09
N LEU A 61 -3.16 1.51 10.17
CA LEU A 61 -3.80 1.90 11.42
C LEU A 61 -2.72 2.41 12.37
N HIS A 62 -2.87 3.64 12.83
CA HIS A 62 -1.96 4.28 13.78
C HIS A 62 -2.67 4.45 15.12
N LEU A 63 -2.08 3.96 16.19
CA LEU A 63 -2.61 4.17 17.53
C LEU A 63 -1.48 4.45 18.52
N ARG A 64 -1.76 5.33 19.49
CA ARG A 64 -0.96 5.46 20.68
C ARG A 64 -1.66 4.73 21.82
N TYR A 65 -0.91 3.93 22.52
CA TYR A 65 -1.40 2.99 23.49
C TYR A 65 -0.57 3.04 24.79
N HIS A 66 -1.21 2.97 25.93
CA HIS A 66 -0.55 2.75 27.21
C HIS A 66 -1.00 1.40 27.75
N GLY A 67 -0.05 0.55 28.11
CA GLY A 67 -0.32 -0.77 28.69
C GLY A 67 0.84 -1.72 28.49
N SER A 68 0.67 -2.96 28.92
CA SER A 68 1.67 -4.03 28.78
C SER A 68 1.29 -5.09 27.75
N GLN A 69 0.02 -5.14 27.33
CA GLN A 69 -0.50 -6.15 26.41
C GLN A 69 -1.44 -5.52 25.39
N LEU A 70 -1.22 -5.82 24.11
CA LEU A 70 -2.08 -5.39 23.01
C LEU A 70 -2.24 -6.53 22.03
N ALA A 71 -3.48 -6.84 21.65
CA ALA A 71 -3.79 -7.77 20.58
C ALA A 71 -4.76 -7.13 19.58
N MET A 72 -4.62 -7.50 18.30
CA MET A 72 -5.52 -7.10 17.22
C MET A 72 -6.43 -8.27 16.84
N ARG A 73 -7.74 -8.03 16.77
CA ARG A 73 -8.72 -8.99 16.27
C ARG A 73 -9.00 -8.74 14.80
N VAL A 74 -8.78 -9.77 14.00
CA VAL A 74 -8.94 -9.71 12.54
C VAL A 74 -9.77 -10.90 12.07
N ASN A 75 -10.69 -10.64 11.13
CA ASN A 75 -11.35 -11.65 10.32
C ASN A 75 -10.82 -11.54 8.90
N ALA A 76 -9.98 -12.47 8.47
CA ALA A 76 -9.38 -12.49 7.15
C ALA A 76 -10.14 -13.41 6.19
N SER A 77 -10.27 -13.01 4.93
CA SER A 77 -10.98 -13.80 3.91
C SER A 77 -10.14 -14.96 3.36
N THR A 78 -8.83 -14.90 3.51
CA THR A 78 -7.85 -15.89 3.01
C THR A 78 -6.69 -16.04 3.99
N ASP A 79 -5.84 -17.06 3.78
CA ASP A 79 -4.58 -17.24 4.50
C ASP A 79 -3.43 -16.34 3.98
N GLU A 80 -3.73 -15.42 3.06
CA GLU A 80 -2.73 -14.60 2.36
C GLU A 80 -2.77 -13.13 2.78
N VAL A 81 -3.42 -12.84 3.89
CA VAL A 81 -3.47 -11.48 4.46
C VAL A 81 -2.30 -11.28 5.42
N TYR A 82 -1.44 -10.33 5.09
CA TYR A 82 -0.25 -10.01 5.89
C TYR A 82 -0.25 -8.55 6.34
N PHE A 83 0.31 -8.34 7.52
CA PHE A 83 0.56 -7.01 8.08
C PHE A 83 2.04 -6.86 8.46
N ASP A 84 2.54 -5.63 8.39
CA ASP A 84 3.74 -5.19 9.10
C ASP A 84 3.31 -4.47 10.37
N ILE A 85 3.78 -4.95 11.51
CA ILE A 85 3.50 -4.39 12.83
C ILE A 85 4.74 -3.66 13.33
N GLY A 86 4.70 -2.34 13.34
CA GLY A 86 5.75 -1.48 13.91
C GLY A 86 5.34 -1.01 15.31
N VAL A 87 6.28 -1.10 16.26
CA VAL A 87 6.13 -0.58 17.62
C VAL A 87 7.29 0.34 17.91
N ASP A 88 7.01 1.57 18.33
CA ASP A 88 7.98 2.59 18.75
C ASP A 88 9.10 2.89 17.74
N GLY A 89 8.77 2.80 16.45
CA GLY A 89 9.72 3.03 15.35
C GLY A 89 10.77 1.92 15.18
N GLY A 90 10.60 0.78 15.85
CA GLY A 90 11.42 -0.42 15.63
C GLY A 90 11.17 -1.05 14.26
N GLU A 91 12.02 -2.04 13.89
CA GLU A 91 11.82 -2.82 12.66
C GLU A 91 10.48 -3.56 12.73
N PRO A 92 9.60 -3.38 11.73
CA PRO A 92 8.31 -4.02 11.74
C PRO A 92 8.38 -5.54 11.66
N VAL A 93 7.53 -6.19 12.42
CA VAL A 93 7.37 -7.65 12.41
C VAL A 93 6.25 -8.03 11.45
N ARG A 94 6.51 -8.99 10.57
CA ARG A 94 5.51 -9.54 9.66
C ARG A 94 4.55 -10.45 10.43
N LEU A 95 3.27 -10.13 10.37
CA LEU A 95 2.17 -10.93 10.91
C LEU A 95 1.36 -11.50 9.76
N ARG A 96 1.08 -12.80 9.79
CA ARG A 96 0.13 -13.48 8.89
C ARG A 96 -1.21 -13.65 9.61
N ALA A 97 -2.27 -13.13 9.01
CA ALA A 97 -3.63 -13.42 9.44
C ALA A 97 -4.15 -14.63 8.65
N HIS A 98 -4.66 -15.64 9.38
CA HIS A 98 -5.28 -16.81 8.78
C HIS A 98 -6.76 -16.57 8.50
N ALA A 99 -7.30 -17.28 7.53
CA ALA A 99 -8.72 -17.21 7.16
C ALA A 99 -9.62 -17.42 8.39
N GLY A 100 -10.62 -16.54 8.53
CA GLY A 100 -11.52 -16.49 9.68
C GLY A 100 -11.10 -15.48 10.73
N GLU A 101 -11.85 -15.44 11.84
CA GLU A 101 -11.64 -14.51 12.95
C GLU A 101 -10.64 -15.09 13.96
N ALA A 102 -9.63 -14.27 14.31
CA ALA A 102 -8.64 -14.62 15.33
C ALA A 102 -8.03 -13.39 15.98
N ASP A 103 -7.48 -13.57 17.19
CA ASP A 103 -6.71 -12.58 17.93
C ASP A 103 -5.21 -12.77 17.64
N TYR A 104 -4.54 -11.66 17.35
CA TYR A 104 -3.12 -11.62 17.04
C TYR A 104 -2.38 -10.73 18.05
N PRO A 105 -1.51 -11.27 18.90
CA PRO A 105 -0.71 -10.49 19.83
C PRO A 105 0.19 -9.51 19.08
N ILE A 106 0.21 -8.25 19.50
CA ILE A 106 1.06 -7.17 18.98
C ILE A 106 2.16 -6.84 19.98
N LEU A 107 1.78 -6.70 21.24
CA LEU A 107 2.67 -6.36 22.34
C LEU A 107 2.43 -7.27 23.52
N HIS A 108 3.51 -7.72 24.16
CA HIS A 108 3.47 -8.43 25.44
C HIS A 108 4.73 -8.09 26.21
N GLU A 109 4.59 -7.19 27.18
CA GLU A 109 5.69 -6.72 28.01
C GLU A 109 5.41 -6.99 29.50
N THR A 110 6.43 -6.89 30.31
CA THR A 110 6.31 -7.13 31.77
C THR A 110 5.85 -5.90 32.54
N VAL A 111 5.99 -4.72 31.95
CA VAL A 111 5.66 -3.42 32.57
C VAL A 111 4.88 -2.58 31.54
N ALA A 112 3.81 -1.95 32.00
CA ALA A 112 3.03 -1.05 31.15
C ALA A 112 3.86 0.19 30.75
N GLY A 113 3.77 0.56 29.47
CA GLY A 113 4.44 1.72 28.88
C GLY A 113 3.57 2.45 27.86
N ASP A 114 4.03 3.61 27.42
CA ASP A 114 3.42 4.33 26.29
C ASP A 114 4.07 3.87 24.98
N HIS A 115 3.26 3.45 24.02
CA HIS A 115 3.70 2.91 22.75
C HIS A 115 3.03 3.62 21.58
N LEU A 116 3.78 3.78 20.49
CA LEU A 116 3.26 4.10 19.16
C LEU A 116 3.21 2.82 18.33
N VAL A 117 2.02 2.44 17.89
CA VAL A 117 1.82 1.23 17.09
C VAL A 117 1.34 1.60 15.70
N GLU A 118 1.99 1.04 14.69
CA GLU A 118 1.66 1.21 13.28
C GLU A 118 1.42 -0.17 12.65
N ILE A 119 0.22 -0.39 12.13
CA ILE A 119 -0.20 -1.65 11.54
C ILE A 119 -0.46 -1.41 10.06
N THR A 120 0.47 -1.81 9.22
CA THR A 120 0.38 -1.64 7.76
C THR A 120 -0.09 -2.93 7.11
N ARG A 121 -1.22 -2.88 6.37
CA ARG A 121 -1.59 -3.98 5.49
C ARG A 121 -0.59 -4.06 4.33
N ARG A 122 0.14 -5.17 4.23
CA ARG A 122 1.19 -5.33 3.22
C ARG A 122 0.74 -6.08 1.96
N SER A 123 -0.27 -6.96 2.10
CA SER A 123 -0.79 -7.80 1.01
C SER A 123 -1.38 -6.99 -0.12
N GLU A 124 -1.20 -7.49 -1.35
CA GLU A 124 -1.87 -6.95 -2.53
C GLU A 124 -3.39 -7.14 -2.48
N SER A 125 -4.11 -6.41 -3.32
CA SER A 125 -5.58 -6.42 -3.31
C SER A 125 -6.17 -7.79 -3.66
N TRP A 126 -5.56 -8.53 -4.58
CA TRP A 126 -6.03 -9.85 -5.03
C TRP A 126 -5.79 -10.97 -4.01
N GLN A 127 -4.93 -10.76 -3.00
CA GLN A 127 -4.65 -11.74 -1.96
C GLN A 127 -5.78 -11.92 -0.93
N GLY A 128 -6.81 -11.09 -1.01
CA GLY A 128 -7.99 -11.15 -0.15
C GLY A 128 -8.25 -9.84 0.58
N THR A 129 -9.35 -9.82 1.32
CA THR A 129 -9.77 -8.70 2.18
C THR A 129 -9.69 -9.11 3.64
N CYS A 130 -9.76 -8.15 4.54
CA CYS A 130 -9.93 -8.44 5.96
C CYS A 130 -10.76 -7.38 6.66
N GLU A 131 -11.32 -7.77 7.78
CA GLU A 131 -12.00 -6.91 8.73
C GLU A 131 -11.14 -6.81 9.99
N VAL A 132 -10.70 -5.60 10.33
CA VAL A 132 -10.13 -5.33 11.63
C VAL A 132 -11.28 -4.98 12.55
N LEU A 133 -11.58 -5.88 13.49
CA LEU A 133 -12.70 -5.71 14.42
C LEU A 133 -12.33 -4.71 15.52
N GLY A 134 -11.09 -4.77 15.99
CA GLY A 134 -10.60 -3.90 17.03
C GLY A 134 -9.39 -4.43 17.76
N PHE A 135 -9.18 -3.92 18.94
CA PHE A 135 -8.01 -4.19 19.77
C PHE A 135 -8.42 -4.56 21.20
N ASP A 136 -7.84 -5.63 21.69
CA ASP A 136 -7.83 -5.95 23.11
C ASP A 136 -6.65 -5.23 23.75
N LEU A 137 -6.95 -4.31 24.65
CA LEU A 137 -5.96 -3.45 25.30
C LEU A 137 -5.33 -4.07 26.55
N GLY A 138 -5.73 -5.30 26.92
CA GLY A 138 -5.36 -5.87 28.21
C GLY A 138 -6.01 -5.15 29.40
N LEU A 139 -5.75 -5.65 30.61
CA LEU A 139 -6.42 -5.15 31.82
C LEU A 139 -5.97 -3.73 32.21
N ASP A 140 -4.73 -3.39 31.96
CA ASP A 140 -4.08 -2.12 32.30
C ASP A 140 -4.03 -1.12 31.13
N GLY A 141 -4.51 -1.56 29.95
CA GLY A 141 -4.36 -0.80 28.71
C GLY A 141 -5.42 0.29 28.52
N ARG A 142 -5.01 1.33 27.79
CA ARG A 142 -5.90 2.38 27.28
C ARG A 142 -5.35 3.02 26.03
N LEU A 143 -6.22 3.49 25.15
CA LEU A 143 -5.81 4.38 24.06
C LEU A 143 -5.40 5.73 24.62
N LEU A 144 -4.33 6.29 24.05
CA LEU A 144 -3.90 7.67 24.26
C LEU A 144 -4.46 8.56 23.15
N ALA A 145 -4.20 9.87 23.23
CA ALA A 145 -4.50 10.78 22.14
C ALA A 145 -3.84 10.29 20.84
N PRO A 146 -4.55 10.28 19.70
CA PRO A 146 -4.01 9.73 18.45
C PRO A 146 -2.74 10.47 18.03
N PRO A 147 -1.82 9.80 17.30
CA PRO A 147 -0.62 10.45 16.80
C PRO A 147 -0.96 11.53 15.78
N ALA A 148 -0.22 12.61 15.79
CA ALA A 148 -0.29 13.62 14.73
C ALA A 148 0.36 13.06 13.46
N LEU A 149 -0.40 13.01 12.37
CA LEU A 149 0.11 12.62 11.06
C LEU A 149 0.51 13.88 10.23
N PRO A 150 1.39 13.73 9.23
CA PRO A 150 1.70 14.82 8.31
C PRO A 150 0.44 15.45 7.71
N VAL A 151 0.46 16.76 7.49
CA VAL A 151 -0.66 17.49 6.87
C VAL A 151 -0.73 17.19 5.38
N ARG A 152 0.43 17.16 4.70
CA ARG A 152 0.57 16.83 3.28
C ARG A 152 0.03 15.44 2.98
N LYS A 153 -0.59 15.26 1.81
CA LYS A 153 -1.20 13.99 1.40
C LYS A 153 -0.83 13.66 -0.04
N MET A 154 -0.39 12.45 -0.27
CA MET A 154 -0.08 11.93 -1.59
C MET A 154 -0.91 10.68 -1.86
N MET A 155 -1.42 10.56 -3.09
CA MET A 155 -2.09 9.36 -3.57
C MET A 155 -1.25 8.75 -4.70
N PHE A 156 -1.08 7.44 -4.66
CA PHE A 156 -0.40 6.68 -5.71
C PHE A 156 -1.37 5.68 -6.31
N ILE A 157 -1.64 5.84 -7.60
CA ILE A 157 -2.54 4.96 -8.36
C ILE A 157 -1.67 4.08 -9.25
N GLY A 158 -1.87 2.76 -9.20
CA GLY A 158 -1.02 1.88 -9.99
C GLY A 158 -1.38 0.40 -9.92
N ASP A 159 -0.41 -0.40 -10.30
CA ASP A 159 -0.47 -1.85 -10.37
C ASP A 159 0.38 -2.53 -9.28
N SER A 160 0.90 -3.73 -9.55
CA SER A 160 1.76 -4.49 -8.64
C SER A 160 3.04 -3.74 -8.23
N ILE A 161 3.58 -2.86 -9.09
CA ILE A 161 4.74 -2.04 -8.75
C ILE A 161 4.39 -1.10 -7.61
N THR A 162 3.25 -0.43 -7.71
CA THR A 162 2.75 0.48 -6.67
C THR A 162 2.33 -0.27 -5.41
N CYS A 163 1.84 -1.51 -5.54
CA CYS A 163 1.58 -2.39 -4.40
C CYS A 163 2.85 -2.80 -3.63
N GLY A 164 4.03 -2.71 -4.24
CA GLY A 164 5.27 -3.24 -3.68
C GLY A 164 5.34 -4.77 -3.77
N ALA A 165 4.89 -5.33 -4.90
CA ALA A 165 4.98 -6.76 -5.15
C ALA A 165 6.42 -7.25 -5.04
N MET A 166 6.63 -8.32 -4.26
CA MET A 166 7.92 -9.00 -4.09
C MET A 166 9.07 -8.12 -3.54
N THR A 167 8.78 -6.98 -2.92
CA THR A 167 9.82 -6.05 -2.41
C THR A 167 10.57 -6.56 -1.18
N ASP A 168 10.03 -7.54 -0.45
CA ASP A 168 10.59 -8.05 0.81
C ASP A 168 11.16 -9.47 0.68
N ILE A 169 11.76 -9.79 -0.47
CA ILE A 169 12.51 -11.03 -0.67
C ILE A 169 13.82 -10.93 0.10
N ARG A 170 13.97 -11.78 1.12
CA ARG A 170 15.16 -11.82 1.98
C ARG A 170 16.21 -12.79 1.41
N PRO A 171 17.52 -12.59 1.71
CA PRO A 171 18.59 -13.45 1.21
C PRO A 171 18.42 -14.94 1.58
N ASP A 172 17.82 -15.21 2.72
CA ASP A 172 17.54 -16.52 3.30
C ASP A 172 16.11 -17.02 3.02
N ASP A 173 15.35 -16.28 2.20
CA ASP A 173 13.99 -16.69 1.89
C ASP A 173 13.98 -17.99 1.08
N PRO A 174 13.26 -19.06 1.52
CA PRO A 174 13.17 -20.33 0.83
C PRO A 174 12.55 -20.22 -0.57
N LEU A 175 11.93 -19.06 -0.86
CA LEU A 175 11.29 -18.75 -2.13
C LEU A 175 12.20 -17.97 -3.09
N LYS A 176 13.41 -17.62 -2.65
CA LYS A 176 14.40 -16.93 -3.48
C LYS A 176 14.66 -17.71 -4.78
N GLY A 177 14.36 -17.07 -5.91
CA GLY A 177 14.51 -17.67 -7.24
C GLY A 177 13.34 -18.55 -7.69
N LYS A 178 12.26 -18.65 -6.94
CA LYS A 178 11.00 -19.23 -7.40
C LYS A 178 10.15 -18.14 -8.05
N THR A 179 9.65 -18.41 -9.24
CA THR A 179 8.77 -17.52 -10.01
C THR A 179 7.32 -17.52 -9.50
N ALA A 180 7.02 -18.30 -8.47
CA ALA A 180 5.69 -18.44 -7.93
C ALA A 180 5.35 -17.26 -7.01
N HIS A 181 4.19 -16.72 -7.20
CA HIS A 181 3.42 -15.82 -6.36
C HIS A 181 3.82 -15.89 -4.91
N ASP A 182 4.66 -14.94 -4.50
CA ASP A 182 5.13 -14.94 -3.15
C ASP A 182 4.38 -13.89 -2.35
N ASP A 183 3.21 -14.31 -1.91
CA ASP A 183 2.27 -13.50 -1.14
C ASP A 183 2.93 -12.93 0.12
N GLN A 184 3.94 -13.64 0.64
CA GLN A 184 4.67 -13.25 1.84
C GLN A 184 5.68 -12.15 1.60
N THR A 185 6.17 -11.99 0.36
CA THR A 185 7.23 -11.05 0.03
C THR A 185 6.72 -9.74 -0.55
N SER A 186 5.45 -9.66 -0.91
CA SER A 186 4.82 -8.38 -1.23
C SER A 186 4.74 -7.50 0.02
N ASN A 187 5.21 -6.25 -0.09
CA ASN A 187 5.23 -5.33 1.03
C ASN A 187 5.02 -3.88 0.60
N ALA A 188 3.79 -3.43 0.72
CA ALA A 188 3.40 -2.08 0.36
C ALA A 188 4.19 -0.99 1.10
N ARG A 189 4.62 -1.25 2.35
CA ARG A 189 5.42 -0.32 3.15
C ARG A 189 6.77 0.02 2.48
N LEU A 190 7.30 -0.92 1.67
CA LEU A 190 8.57 -0.81 0.96
C LEU A 190 8.40 -0.33 -0.48
N SER A 191 7.17 -0.03 -0.94
CA SER A 191 6.93 0.50 -2.28
C SER A 191 7.49 1.93 -2.43
N TYR A 192 7.84 2.29 -3.64
CA TYR A 192 8.37 3.63 -3.98
C TYR A 192 7.44 4.75 -3.51
N GLY A 193 6.12 4.53 -3.60
CA GLY A 193 5.13 5.52 -3.18
C GLY A 193 5.16 5.80 -1.68
N LYS A 194 5.22 4.75 -0.85
CA LYS A 194 5.37 4.91 0.60
C LYS A 194 6.73 5.49 0.99
N ILE A 195 7.80 5.14 0.27
CA ILE A 195 9.14 5.70 0.51
C ILE A 195 9.15 7.19 0.18
N LEU A 196 8.68 7.57 -1.03
CA LEU A 196 8.64 8.97 -1.48
C LEU A 196 7.79 9.83 -0.55
N ALA A 197 6.60 9.37 -0.15
CA ALA A 197 5.74 10.10 0.76
C ALA A 197 6.43 10.37 2.11
N ARG A 198 7.13 9.38 2.67
CA ARG A 198 7.93 9.58 3.91
C ARG A 198 9.04 10.62 3.72
N GLN A 199 9.79 10.57 2.59
CA GLN A 199 10.84 11.54 2.28
C GLN A 199 10.28 12.97 2.16
N LEU A 200 9.05 13.12 1.67
CA LEU A 200 8.36 14.40 1.51
C LEU A 200 7.54 14.82 2.74
N ASN A 201 7.62 14.06 3.84
CA ASN A 201 6.82 14.26 5.05
C ASN A 201 5.33 14.39 4.73
N ALA A 202 4.79 13.40 4.01
CA ALA A 202 3.40 13.32 3.57
C ALA A 202 2.76 11.99 3.96
N ARG A 203 1.45 12.00 4.19
CA ARG A 203 0.63 10.79 4.26
C ARG A 203 0.54 10.14 2.88
N CYS A 204 0.41 8.84 2.83
CA CYS A 204 0.41 8.07 1.59
C CYS A 204 -0.81 7.17 1.46
N VAL A 205 -1.61 7.40 0.44
CA VAL A 205 -2.72 6.52 0.06
C VAL A 205 -2.33 5.75 -1.20
N LEU A 206 -2.26 4.43 -1.12
CA LEU A 206 -2.09 3.56 -2.28
C LEU A 206 -3.46 3.12 -2.79
N VAL A 207 -3.70 3.33 -4.08
CA VAL A 207 -4.89 2.89 -4.82
C VAL A 207 -4.38 2.01 -5.96
N SER A 208 -4.00 0.78 -5.62
CA SER A 208 -3.28 -0.08 -6.55
C SER A 208 -3.77 -1.53 -6.50
N TYR A 209 -3.69 -2.19 -7.66
CA TYR A 209 -4.12 -3.56 -7.83
C TYR A 209 -3.17 -4.29 -8.80
N GLY A 210 -2.50 -5.34 -8.33
CA GLY A 210 -1.56 -6.11 -9.13
C GLY A 210 -2.20 -6.72 -10.37
N GLY A 211 -1.48 -6.67 -11.49
CA GLY A 211 -1.95 -7.21 -12.76
C GLY A 211 -2.95 -6.35 -13.52
N ARG A 212 -3.45 -5.23 -12.97
CA ARG A 212 -4.44 -4.38 -13.63
C ARG A 212 -3.79 -3.24 -14.42
N GLY A 213 -4.43 -2.87 -15.52
CA GLY A 213 -4.03 -1.71 -16.33
C GLY A 213 -5.12 -0.65 -16.39
N VAL A 214 -5.08 0.18 -17.41
CA VAL A 214 -6.09 1.19 -17.70
C VAL A 214 -7.24 0.59 -18.51
N ILE A 215 -6.92 -0.19 -19.57
CA ILE A 215 -7.91 -0.76 -20.49
C ILE A 215 -7.99 -2.29 -20.42
N ARG A 216 -6.93 -2.94 -19.91
CA ARG A 216 -6.87 -4.40 -19.80
C ARG A 216 -5.88 -4.82 -18.72
N ASP A 217 -6.02 -6.06 -18.26
CA ASP A 217 -5.06 -6.67 -17.36
C ASP A 217 -3.83 -7.25 -18.09
N TRP A 218 -2.91 -7.85 -17.34
CA TRP A 218 -1.70 -8.47 -17.85
C TRP A 218 -1.95 -9.65 -18.83
N GLN A 219 -3.13 -10.28 -18.77
CA GLN A 219 -3.57 -11.33 -19.70
C GLN A 219 -4.31 -10.79 -20.94
N GLY A 220 -4.60 -9.48 -20.97
CA GLY A 220 -5.39 -8.84 -22.01
C GLY A 220 -6.89 -8.80 -21.76
N ILE A 221 -7.34 -9.20 -20.56
CA ILE A 221 -8.77 -9.21 -20.20
C ILE A 221 -9.24 -7.78 -19.93
N ARG A 222 -10.36 -7.38 -20.51
CA ARG A 222 -10.89 -6.00 -20.50
C ARG A 222 -12.08 -5.80 -19.55
N ASN A 223 -12.95 -6.78 -19.44
CA ASN A 223 -14.19 -6.69 -18.67
C ASN A 223 -14.01 -7.11 -17.21
N ILE A 224 -13.05 -6.49 -16.56
CA ILE A 224 -12.72 -6.66 -15.14
C ILE A 224 -12.47 -5.28 -14.51
N ASN A 225 -12.33 -5.22 -13.19
CA ASN A 225 -12.03 -3.98 -12.49
C ASN A 225 -10.59 -3.53 -12.78
N ASN A 226 -10.40 -2.79 -13.88
CA ASN A 226 -9.17 -2.08 -14.20
C ASN A 226 -9.09 -0.75 -13.42
N ALA A 227 -8.02 0.02 -13.59
CA ALA A 227 -7.76 1.21 -12.78
C ALA A 227 -8.92 2.21 -12.73
N PRO A 228 -9.62 2.55 -13.84
CA PRO A 228 -10.76 3.46 -13.78
C PRO A 228 -11.94 2.98 -12.94
N GLN A 229 -12.07 1.64 -12.74
CA GLN A 229 -13.13 1.04 -11.93
C GLN A 229 -12.71 0.90 -10.48
N PHE A 230 -11.56 0.26 -10.17
CA PHE A 230 -11.15 0.09 -8.77
C PHE A 230 -10.82 1.42 -8.09
N TYR A 231 -10.49 2.46 -8.84
CA TYR A 231 -10.30 3.82 -8.29
C TYR A 231 -11.55 4.34 -7.57
N GLU A 232 -12.74 3.93 -7.96
CA GLU A 232 -13.98 4.38 -7.34
C GLU A 232 -14.34 3.60 -6.07
N LEU A 233 -13.61 2.53 -5.76
CA LEU A 233 -13.97 1.59 -4.72
C LEU A 233 -13.19 1.81 -3.42
N ALA A 234 -13.82 1.52 -2.29
CA ALA A 234 -13.16 1.40 -0.99
C ALA A 234 -12.55 -0.01 -0.80
N LEU A 235 -13.17 -1.03 -1.41
CA LEU A 235 -12.67 -2.40 -1.53
C LEU A 235 -12.59 -2.75 -3.02
N PRO A 236 -11.43 -3.10 -3.56
CA PRO A 236 -11.18 -3.12 -5.01
C PRO A 236 -12.01 -4.14 -5.80
N ASP A 237 -12.52 -5.19 -5.16
CA ASP A 237 -13.36 -6.22 -5.79
C ASP A 237 -14.84 -6.19 -5.34
N ASP A 238 -15.24 -5.18 -4.57
CA ASP A 238 -16.62 -4.99 -4.15
C ASP A 238 -17.23 -3.75 -4.81
N PRO A 239 -17.92 -3.90 -5.97
CA PRO A 239 -18.48 -2.76 -6.70
C PRO A 239 -19.59 -2.04 -5.94
N SER A 240 -20.15 -2.65 -4.90
CA SER A 240 -21.11 -2.00 -4.02
C SER A 240 -20.48 -1.08 -2.97
N CYS A 241 -19.18 -1.21 -2.78
CA CYS A 241 -18.43 -0.50 -1.75
C CYS A 241 -17.67 0.70 -2.34
N LEU A 242 -18.40 1.78 -2.63
CA LEU A 242 -17.82 2.99 -3.19
C LEU A 242 -16.97 3.75 -2.17
N TRP A 243 -15.86 4.31 -2.64
CA TRP A 243 -15.03 5.23 -1.86
C TRP A 243 -15.64 6.63 -1.88
N GLN A 244 -15.67 7.27 -0.72
CA GLN A 244 -16.04 8.67 -0.62
C GLN A 244 -14.82 9.54 -0.95
N GLN A 245 -14.74 10.05 -2.19
CA GLN A 245 -13.57 10.76 -2.71
C GLN A 245 -13.19 12.00 -1.87
N ASN A 246 -14.16 12.67 -1.26
CA ASN A 246 -13.92 13.81 -0.35
C ASN A 246 -13.31 13.40 1.01
N SER A 247 -13.20 12.12 1.31
CA SER A 247 -12.52 11.65 2.54
C SER A 247 -11.01 11.84 2.50
N CYS A 248 -10.44 11.99 1.32
CA CYS A 248 -9.02 12.24 1.13
C CYS A 248 -8.83 13.24 -0.01
N GLU A 249 -8.47 14.46 0.31
CA GLU A 249 -8.06 15.47 -0.67
C GLU A 249 -6.53 15.46 -0.76
N PRO A 250 -5.93 14.79 -1.77
CA PRO A 250 -4.48 14.75 -1.91
C PRO A 250 -3.95 16.05 -2.51
N ASP A 251 -2.76 16.47 -2.06
CA ASP A 251 -2.01 17.56 -2.68
C ASP A 251 -1.37 17.12 -3.99
N ALA A 252 -0.98 15.83 -4.07
CA ALA A 252 -0.37 15.22 -5.24
C ALA A 252 -0.92 13.82 -5.51
N ILE A 253 -1.08 13.49 -6.79
CA ILE A 253 -1.46 12.16 -7.27
C ILE A 253 -0.42 11.69 -8.28
N ALA A 254 0.19 10.53 -8.05
CA ALA A 254 1.08 9.88 -9.00
C ALA A 254 0.38 8.66 -9.62
N ILE A 255 0.43 8.54 -10.94
CA ILE A 255 -0.18 7.43 -11.68
C ILE A 255 0.90 6.66 -12.40
N CYS A 256 1.13 5.41 -12.00
CA CYS A 256 2.07 4.47 -12.63
C CYS A 256 1.28 3.29 -13.19
N LEU A 257 0.85 3.41 -14.44
CA LEU A 257 0.04 2.44 -15.16
C LEU A 257 0.51 2.31 -16.61
N GLY A 258 0.15 1.20 -17.26
CA GLY A 258 0.54 0.87 -18.62
C GLY A 258 1.34 -0.42 -18.68
N THR A 259 2.03 -0.83 -17.63
CA THR A 259 2.82 -2.07 -17.60
C THR A 259 1.98 -3.26 -18.06
N ASN A 260 0.81 -3.43 -17.47
CA ASN A 260 -0.09 -4.55 -17.77
C ASN A 260 -0.79 -4.39 -19.13
N ASP A 261 -1.15 -3.17 -19.50
CA ASP A 261 -1.72 -2.87 -20.82
C ASP A 261 -0.77 -3.27 -21.95
N PHE A 262 0.56 -3.09 -21.74
CA PHE A 262 1.60 -3.41 -22.71
C PHE A 262 2.10 -4.86 -22.63
N ASN A 263 1.67 -5.65 -21.65
CA ASN A 263 2.17 -7.02 -21.47
C ASN A 263 1.89 -7.90 -22.68
N GLN A 264 0.68 -7.87 -23.24
CA GLN A 264 0.26 -8.63 -24.41
C GLN A 264 0.59 -7.95 -25.76
N GLY A 265 1.50 -7.01 -25.76
CA GLY A 265 1.88 -6.18 -26.92
C GLY A 265 1.44 -4.74 -26.73
N VAL A 266 1.94 -3.86 -27.61
CA VAL A 266 1.55 -2.44 -27.62
C VAL A 266 0.04 -2.33 -27.90
N PRO A 267 -0.74 -1.66 -27.03
CA PRO A 267 -2.16 -1.44 -27.28
C PRO A 267 -2.37 -0.43 -28.43
N ASP A 268 -3.59 -0.42 -28.97
CA ASP A 268 -4.01 0.63 -29.90
C ASP A 268 -3.86 2.00 -29.21
N GLU A 269 -3.21 2.93 -29.89
CA GLU A 269 -2.86 4.25 -29.37
C GLU A 269 -4.11 5.05 -28.98
N ASN A 270 -5.08 5.14 -29.91
CA ASN A 270 -6.30 5.91 -29.68
C ASN A 270 -7.10 5.34 -28.52
N GLU A 271 -7.19 4.03 -28.42
CA GLU A 271 -7.90 3.35 -27.35
C GLU A 271 -7.26 3.65 -25.97
N PHE A 272 -5.95 3.42 -25.86
CA PHE A 272 -5.23 3.58 -24.60
C PHE A 272 -5.17 5.05 -24.17
N VAL A 273 -4.80 5.95 -25.08
CA VAL A 273 -4.69 7.38 -24.80
C VAL A 273 -6.03 7.97 -24.40
N ASN A 274 -7.11 7.68 -25.14
CA ASN A 274 -8.42 8.23 -24.79
C ASN A 274 -8.96 7.68 -23.46
N ALA A 275 -8.80 6.40 -23.18
CA ALA A 275 -9.19 5.81 -21.90
C ALA A 275 -8.44 6.43 -20.72
N TYR A 276 -7.13 6.67 -20.90
CA TYR A 276 -6.31 7.31 -19.87
C TYR A 276 -6.70 8.78 -19.65
N VAL A 277 -6.98 9.53 -20.73
CA VAL A 277 -7.48 10.90 -20.65
C VAL A 277 -8.79 10.97 -19.87
N GLU A 278 -9.75 10.08 -20.17
CA GLU A 278 -11.02 10.02 -19.44
C GLU A 278 -10.80 9.67 -17.96
N PHE A 279 -9.86 8.78 -17.67
CA PHE A 279 -9.49 8.45 -16.28
C PHE A 279 -8.91 9.66 -15.54
N ILE A 280 -7.99 10.42 -16.16
CA ILE A 280 -7.46 11.65 -15.56
C ILE A 280 -8.57 12.68 -15.35
N ARG A 281 -9.51 12.85 -16.30
CA ARG A 281 -10.66 13.73 -16.13
C ARG A 281 -11.54 13.34 -14.95
N LYS A 282 -11.74 12.05 -14.71
CA LYS A 282 -12.43 11.54 -13.52
C LYS A 282 -11.67 11.95 -12.25
N ILE A 283 -10.38 11.67 -12.16
CA ILE A 283 -9.54 12.04 -11.02
C ILE A 283 -9.55 13.54 -10.77
N ARG A 284 -9.51 14.36 -11.82
CA ARG A 284 -9.56 15.82 -11.72
C ARG A 284 -10.88 16.33 -11.13
N ARG A 285 -12.02 15.69 -11.43
CA ARG A 285 -13.31 16.04 -10.80
C ARG A 285 -13.31 15.75 -9.31
N ASP A 286 -12.69 14.64 -8.92
CA ASP A 286 -12.66 14.18 -7.52
C ASP A 286 -11.60 14.92 -6.68
N SER A 287 -10.51 15.38 -7.34
CA SER A 287 -9.37 16.07 -6.70
C SER A 287 -8.96 17.31 -7.52
N PRO A 288 -9.79 18.37 -7.50
CA PRO A 288 -9.61 19.52 -8.39
C PRO A 288 -8.35 20.33 -8.12
N ASN A 289 -7.74 20.22 -6.96
CA ASN A 289 -6.56 21.00 -6.56
C ASN A 289 -5.25 20.19 -6.65
N ALA A 290 -5.31 18.87 -6.78
CA ALA A 290 -4.12 18.03 -6.79
C ALA A 290 -3.22 18.25 -8.01
N LEU A 291 -1.90 18.22 -7.84
CA LEU A 291 -0.99 18.01 -8.96
C LEU A 291 -0.99 16.52 -9.34
N ILE A 292 -1.14 16.22 -10.63
CA ILE A 292 -1.15 14.85 -11.15
C ILE A 292 0.13 14.60 -11.93
N PHE A 293 0.85 13.56 -11.53
CA PHE A 293 2.08 13.10 -12.18
C PHE A 293 1.83 11.78 -12.89
N LEU A 294 2.09 11.70 -14.18
CA LEU A 294 2.11 10.45 -14.93
C LEU A 294 3.54 9.91 -14.93
N LEU A 295 3.70 8.67 -14.48
CA LEU A 295 5.01 8.04 -14.35
C LEU A 295 5.24 7.04 -15.48
N ASP A 296 6.47 7.01 -16.01
CA ASP A 296 6.92 5.89 -16.83
C ASP A 296 6.87 4.58 -16.05
N SER A 297 6.65 3.46 -16.74
CA SER A 297 6.78 2.14 -16.11
C SER A 297 8.25 1.78 -15.90
N PRO A 298 8.69 1.49 -14.67
CA PRO A 298 10.05 1.04 -14.43
C PRO A 298 10.34 -0.37 -14.95
N MET A 299 9.31 -1.17 -15.26
CA MET A 299 9.45 -2.55 -15.73
C MET A 299 9.52 -2.68 -17.25
N LEU A 300 8.93 -1.75 -18.01
CA LEU A 300 8.95 -1.82 -19.46
C LEU A 300 10.34 -1.46 -19.99
N ASP A 301 10.79 -2.24 -20.99
CA ASP A 301 12.03 -2.00 -21.71
C ASP A 301 11.80 -1.98 -23.24
N ASP A 302 12.85 -1.64 -23.98
CA ASP A 302 12.88 -1.62 -25.43
C ASP A 302 13.82 -2.71 -26.00
N ALA A 303 14.40 -3.57 -25.15
CA ALA A 303 15.58 -4.38 -25.50
C ALA A 303 15.28 -5.66 -26.29
N ASN A 304 14.05 -6.11 -26.40
CA ASN A 304 13.76 -7.47 -26.88
C ASN A 304 13.34 -7.57 -28.37
N GLY A 305 13.81 -6.69 -29.27
CA GLY A 305 13.63 -6.82 -30.74
C GLY A 305 12.16 -6.77 -31.22
N LYS A 306 11.21 -6.62 -30.35
CA LYS A 306 9.79 -6.35 -30.57
C LYS A 306 9.55 -4.84 -30.42
N ALA A 307 8.32 -4.40 -30.59
CA ALA A 307 7.99 -2.98 -30.43
C ALA A 307 8.61 -2.40 -29.16
N PRO A 308 9.22 -1.20 -29.21
CA PRO A 308 9.90 -0.56 -28.07
C PRO A 308 8.87 -0.07 -27.05
N LYS A 309 8.44 -0.97 -26.16
CA LYS A 309 7.29 -0.77 -25.27
C LYS A 309 7.45 0.44 -24.36
N ARG A 310 8.65 0.65 -23.84
CA ARG A 310 8.93 1.78 -22.94
C ARG A 310 8.84 3.11 -23.70
N THR A 311 9.54 3.21 -24.85
CA THR A 311 9.50 4.41 -25.70
C THR A 311 8.08 4.72 -26.17
N VAL A 312 7.30 3.71 -26.55
CA VAL A 312 5.91 3.90 -26.98
C VAL A 312 5.02 4.35 -25.81
N LEU A 313 5.13 3.73 -24.62
CA LEU A 313 4.37 4.19 -23.46
C LEU A 313 4.70 5.65 -23.14
N HIS A 314 5.98 6.02 -23.16
CA HIS A 314 6.38 7.40 -22.89
C HIS A 314 5.74 8.38 -23.88
N ALA A 315 5.74 8.05 -25.19
CA ALA A 315 5.08 8.86 -26.21
C ALA A 315 3.57 9.00 -25.97
N TYR A 316 2.91 7.90 -25.60
CA TYR A 316 1.49 7.94 -25.24
C TYR A 316 1.21 8.81 -24.00
N LEU A 317 2.07 8.74 -22.98
CA LEU A 317 1.93 9.61 -21.80
C LEU A 317 2.12 11.09 -22.16
N GLN A 318 3.04 11.43 -23.08
CA GLN A 318 3.19 12.80 -23.59
C GLN A 318 1.93 13.27 -24.32
N GLU A 319 1.34 12.43 -25.16
CA GLU A 319 0.09 12.73 -25.87
C GLU A 319 -1.08 12.91 -24.90
N ILE A 320 -1.17 12.07 -23.87
CA ILE A 320 -2.19 12.17 -22.81
C ILE A 320 -2.10 13.53 -22.12
N VAL A 321 -0.89 13.96 -21.71
CA VAL A 321 -0.70 15.27 -21.08
C VAL A 321 -1.13 16.40 -22.03
N ALA A 322 -0.75 16.32 -23.31
CA ALA A 322 -1.14 17.30 -24.31
C ALA A 322 -2.66 17.34 -24.53
N LYS A 323 -3.34 16.19 -24.60
CA LYS A 323 -4.81 16.10 -24.76
C LYS A 323 -5.59 16.57 -23.53
N VAL A 324 -5.08 16.28 -22.33
CA VAL A 324 -5.68 16.78 -21.08
C VAL A 324 -5.59 18.29 -21.00
N ASN A 325 -4.51 18.87 -21.53
CA ASN A 325 -4.25 20.31 -21.61
C ASN A 325 -4.54 21.05 -20.28
N ASN A 326 -3.99 20.53 -19.19
CA ASN A 326 -4.14 21.11 -17.86
C ASN A 326 -2.75 21.25 -17.21
N PRO A 327 -2.33 22.44 -16.76
CA PRO A 327 -1.00 22.68 -16.19
C PRO A 327 -0.74 21.90 -14.88
N GLN A 328 -1.78 21.40 -14.23
CA GLN A 328 -1.66 20.54 -13.06
C GLN A 328 -1.49 19.05 -13.41
N VAL A 329 -1.33 18.69 -14.69
CA VAL A 329 -1.05 17.33 -15.15
C VAL A 329 0.28 17.34 -15.89
N GLN A 330 1.24 16.56 -15.42
CA GLN A 330 2.59 16.56 -15.97
C GLN A 330 3.22 15.17 -15.92
N LEU A 331 4.30 14.98 -16.66
CA LEU A 331 5.12 13.78 -16.58
C LEU A 331 6.11 13.89 -15.41
N ALA A 332 6.40 12.76 -14.79
CA ALA A 332 7.58 12.59 -13.96
C ALA A 332 8.32 11.33 -14.40
N SER A 333 9.59 11.51 -14.78
CA SER A 333 10.37 10.44 -15.37
C SER A 333 10.90 9.47 -14.33
N VAL A 334 10.82 8.18 -14.65
CA VAL A 334 11.39 7.08 -13.87
C VAL A 334 12.27 6.25 -14.79
N SER A 335 13.46 5.85 -14.37
CA SER A 335 14.33 4.96 -15.11
C SER A 335 13.75 3.55 -15.24
N HIS A 336 14.26 2.79 -16.22
CA HIS A 336 14.00 1.35 -16.27
C HIS A 336 14.88 0.62 -15.25
N TYR A 337 14.30 -0.36 -14.57
CA TYR A 337 14.98 -1.25 -13.64
C TYR A 337 14.77 -2.70 -14.07
N ALA A 338 15.85 -3.47 -14.13
CA ALA A 338 15.78 -4.89 -14.53
C ALA A 338 14.98 -5.75 -13.53
N GLY A 339 14.89 -5.29 -12.28
CA GLY A 339 14.09 -5.93 -11.26
C GLY A 339 14.57 -7.33 -10.87
N ILE A 340 13.64 -8.13 -10.37
CA ILE A 340 13.88 -9.49 -9.92
C ILE A 340 14.10 -10.40 -11.14
N PRO A 341 15.22 -11.15 -11.19
CA PRO A 341 15.50 -12.05 -12.33
C PRO A 341 14.36 -13.04 -12.60
N GLY A 342 13.92 -13.09 -13.85
CA GLY A 342 12.84 -13.97 -14.31
C GLY A 342 11.41 -13.50 -13.98
N ASN A 343 11.27 -12.40 -13.22
CA ASN A 343 9.98 -11.83 -12.88
C ASN A 343 9.86 -10.36 -13.35
N GLY A 344 10.90 -9.56 -13.16
CA GLY A 344 10.97 -8.16 -13.60
C GLY A 344 10.39 -7.14 -12.62
N HIS A 345 9.71 -7.55 -11.53
CA HIS A 345 9.26 -6.58 -10.53
C HIS A 345 10.45 -5.91 -9.85
N PRO A 346 10.38 -4.60 -9.59
CA PRO A 346 11.43 -3.88 -8.90
C PRO A 346 11.76 -4.49 -7.55
N THR A 347 13.05 -4.66 -7.26
CA THR A 347 13.54 -5.07 -5.95
C THR A 347 13.31 -3.94 -4.92
N ARG A 348 13.51 -4.22 -3.64
CA ARG A 348 13.53 -3.19 -2.59
C ARG A 348 14.48 -2.04 -2.93
N ALA A 349 15.70 -2.36 -3.40
CA ALA A 349 16.69 -1.35 -3.79
C ALA A 349 16.22 -0.51 -4.99
N ASP A 350 15.53 -1.14 -5.96
CA ASP A 350 14.97 -0.43 -7.10
C ASP A 350 13.85 0.52 -6.65
N HIS A 351 12.98 0.11 -5.72
CA HIS A 351 11.96 0.99 -5.15
C HIS A 351 12.56 2.21 -4.42
N GLU A 352 13.66 2.00 -3.68
CA GLU A 352 14.40 3.09 -3.03
C GLU A 352 15.00 4.05 -4.09
N ALA A 353 15.54 3.51 -5.18
CA ALA A 353 16.09 4.29 -6.29
C ALA A 353 15.00 5.06 -7.05
N ILE A 354 13.85 4.44 -7.36
CA ILE A 354 12.69 5.10 -7.97
C ILE A 354 12.24 6.29 -7.10
N ALA A 355 12.08 6.08 -5.80
CA ALA A 355 11.69 7.16 -4.90
C ALA A 355 12.71 8.32 -4.90
N LYS A 356 14.01 8.00 -4.92
CA LYS A 356 15.09 8.98 -5.02
C LYS A 356 15.08 9.77 -6.33
N GLU A 357 14.74 9.14 -7.47
CA GLU A 357 14.59 9.83 -8.74
C GLU A 357 13.39 10.79 -8.76
N LEU A 358 12.31 10.38 -8.13
CA LEU A 358 11.07 11.16 -8.09
C LEU A 358 11.12 12.31 -7.08
N GLU A 359 11.84 12.17 -5.98
CA GLU A 359 11.87 13.17 -4.90
C GLU A 359 12.15 14.59 -5.39
N PRO A 360 13.23 14.89 -6.16
CA PRO A 360 13.51 16.26 -6.63
C PRO A 360 12.43 16.79 -7.58
N GLN A 361 11.84 15.93 -8.42
CA GLN A 361 10.79 16.33 -9.36
C GLN A 361 9.53 16.76 -8.60
N PHE A 362 9.14 15.99 -7.57
CA PHE A 362 7.98 16.31 -6.73
C PHE A 362 8.22 17.52 -5.86
N ARG A 363 9.40 17.65 -5.24
CA ARG A 363 9.76 18.86 -4.45
C ARG A 363 9.67 20.13 -5.27
N GLN A 364 10.21 20.10 -6.48
CA GLN A 364 10.17 21.25 -7.38
C GLN A 364 8.74 21.63 -7.75
N ALA A 365 7.93 20.67 -8.17
CA ALA A 365 6.57 20.92 -8.65
C ALA A 365 5.60 21.33 -7.52
N LEU A 366 5.77 20.76 -6.32
CA LEU A 366 4.91 20.99 -5.15
C LEU A 366 5.41 22.14 -4.26
N HIS A 367 6.61 22.65 -4.50
CA HIS A 367 7.29 23.63 -3.64
C HIS A 367 7.43 23.15 -2.18
N TRP A 368 7.79 21.87 -1.98
CA TRP A 368 7.90 21.21 -0.66
C TRP A 368 9.34 21.07 -0.16
#